data_d4ab5dbe428e7a295ff02d202a4b984e
#
_entry.id   d4ab5dbe428e7a295ff02d202a4b984e
#
_cell.length_a   1.000
_cell.length_b   1.000
_cell.length_c   1.000
_cell.angle_alpha   90.00
_cell.angle_beta   90.00
_cell.angle_gamma   90.00
#
_symmetry.space_group_name_H-M   'P 1'
#
loop_
_entity.id
_entity.type
_entity.pdbx_description
1 polymer ?
#
loop_
_entity_poly.entity_id
_entity_poly.type
_entity_poly.pdbx_seq_one_letter_code
_entity_poly.pdbx_strand_id
1 'polypeptide(L)'
;MFEKMYRGSMFYGRKGLPIAVISVIDLALWDLVGKLRNEPVYKMIGGATRKRLDFYCTGPEPAIAKEAGFIGAKVALPYGPDEGPSGLRRNIEYLRKHRDSVGPDFPLRVDCYMSLNVPYTIELVKRAEAEGLNIDWWEECLTPDDYDGHALLKKAHPTVKFTTGEHEYSRYGFRKLVEGRNLDIIQPDVMWLGGLTELLRVSALAAAYDIPVVPHASGPYSYHFVVSQPNTPFQEYLANSPDGKSVLPVFGNLFVNEPIPVKGYLDLTELDKPGFGLELNPAAPLIPAASILTPAPARSLRAPEAEPVPESVPAPVSEEPKPEEASNGHI
;
A
#
# COMPACT_ATOMS: atom_id res chain seq x y z
N MET A 1 20.49 -11.22 14.58
CA MET A 1 20.83 -9.84 14.12
C MET A 1 19.65 -8.88 14.37
N PHE A 2 18.43 -9.20 13.96
CA PHE A 2 17.23 -8.37 14.14
C PHE A 2 17.11 -7.73 15.55
N GLU A 3 17.15 -8.53 16.63
CA GLU A 3 16.98 -8.01 18.00
C GLU A 3 18.03 -6.95 18.40
N LYS A 4 19.27 -7.06 17.91
CA LYS A 4 20.31 -6.04 18.16
C LYS A 4 19.97 -4.73 17.45
N MET A 5 19.57 -4.79 16.18
CA MET A 5 19.20 -3.61 15.41
C MET A 5 17.94 -2.96 16.01
N TYR A 6 16.91 -3.74 16.30
CA TYR A 6 15.66 -3.25 16.89
C TYR A 6 15.88 -2.55 18.23
N ARG A 7 16.66 -3.16 19.14
CA ARG A 7 16.98 -2.55 20.44
C ARG A 7 17.83 -1.29 20.28
N GLY A 8 18.78 -1.31 19.35
CA GLY A 8 19.62 -0.14 19.05
C GLY A 8 18.86 1.02 18.42
N SER A 9 17.75 0.74 17.71
CA SER A 9 16.91 1.78 17.07
C SER A 9 15.83 2.36 17.97
N MET A 10 15.57 1.80 19.16
CA MET A 10 14.45 2.21 20.01
C MET A 10 14.40 3.71 20.33
N PHE A 11 15.54 4.38 20.39
CA PHE A 11 15.64 5.82 20.61
C PHE A 11 15.18 6.65 19.41
N TYR A 12 15.33 6.09 18.21
CA TYR A 12 15.04 6.78 16.95
C TYR A 12 13.64 6.47 16.41
N GLY A 13 13.07 5.33 16.82
CA GLY A 13 11.74 4.92 16.41
C GLY A 13 11.53 3.41 16.47
N ARG A 14 10.28 3.04 16.66
CA ARG A 14 9.82 1.65 16.73
C ARG A 14 8.88 1.29 15.58
N LYS A 15 8.54 2.26 14.75
CA LYS A 15 7.75 2.19 13.52
C LYS A 15 8.39 3.08 12.45
N GLY A 16 7.93 2.98 11.23
CA GLY A 16 8.35 3.81 10.13
C GLY A 16 9.78 3.57 9.68
N LEU A 17 10.44 4.62 9.24
CA LEU A 17 11.74 4.57 8.56
C LEU A 17 12.82 3.75 9.28
N PRO A 18 13.02 3.85 10.61
CA PRO A 18 14.02 3.04 11.27
C PRO A 18 13.81 1.53 11.13
N ILE A 19 12.56 1.09 11.15
CA ILE A 19 12.22 -0.33 11.00
C ILE A 19 12.33 -0.77 9.53
N ALA A 20 11.97 0.09 8.58
CA ALA A 20 12.19 -0.17 7.16
C ALA A 20 13.69 -0.36 6.84
N VAL A 21 14.59 0.43 7.43
CA VAL A 21 16.04 0.22 7.30
C VAL A 21 16.48 -1.14 7.86
N ILE A 22 15.94 -1.54 9.02
CA ILE A 22 16.20 -2.88 9.58
C ILE A 22 15.71 -3.97 8.64
N SER A 23 14.54 -3.77 8.00
CA SER A 23 13.98 -4.73 7.04
C SER A 23 14.92 -4.98 5.86
N VAL A 24 15.44 -3.91 5.25
CA VAL A 24 16.37 -4.01 4.12
C VAL A 24 17.65 -4.76 4.51
N ILE A 25 18.21 -4.48 5.68
CA ILE A 25 19.40 -5.18 6.20
C ILE A 25 19.09 -6.66 6.45
N ASP A 26 17.94 -6.97 7.04
CA ASP A 26 17.51 -8.35 7.31
C ASP A 26 17.36 -9.15 6.00
N LEU A 27 16.70 -8.56 5.00
CA LEU A 27 16.54 -9.19 3.68
C LEU A 27 17.89 -9.42 2.98
N ALA A 28 18.79 -8.43 3.03
CA ALA A 28 20.14 -8.59 2.47
C ALA A 28 20.93 -9.73 3.15
N LEU A 29 20.76 -9.91 4.47
CA LEU A 29 21.39 -11.00 5.20
C LEU A 29 20.79 -12.37 4.83
N TRP A 30 19.48 -12.46 4.63
CA TRP A 30 18.84 -13.69 4.15
C TRP A 30 19.30 -14.06 2.75
N ASP A 31 19.41 -13.09 1.83
CA ASP A 31 19.93 -13.28 0.49
C ASP A 31 21.40 -13.77 0.51
N LEU A 32 22.24 -13.09 1.30
CA LEU A 32 23.64 -13.47 1.45
C LEU A 32 23.80 -14.90 1.96
N VAL A 33 23.07 -15.29 3.02
CA VAL A 33 23.15 -16.64 3.58
C VAL A 33 22.66 -17.68 2.57
N GLY A 34 21.57 -17.39 1.84
CA GLY A 34 21.09 -18.27 0.79
C GLY A 34 22.10 -18.46 -0.34
N LYS A 35 22.76 -17.39 -0.79
CA LYS A 35 23.84 -17.45 -1.80
C LYS A 35 25.06 -18.23 -1.30
N LEU A 36 25.49 -17.99 -0.07
CA LEU A 36 26.61 -18.73 0.54
C LEU A 36 26.33 -20.25 0.69
N ARG A 37 25.07 -20.62 0.94
CA ARG A 37 24.63 -22.02 1.05
C ARG A 37 24.25 -22.65 -0.27
N ASN A 38 24.22 -21.86 -1.34
CA ASN A 38 23.65 -22.26 -2.62
C ASN A 38 22.21 -22.79 -2.49
N GLU A 39 21.39 -22.10 -1.70
CA GLU A 39 20.04 -22.54 -1.31
C GLU A 39 19.04 -21.37 -1.43
N PRO A 40 17.84 -21.57 -2.04
CA PRO A 40 16.79 -20.57 -2.06
C PRO A 40 16.26 -20.27 -0.65
N VAL A 41 15.88 -19.01 -0.42
CA VAL A 41 15.37 -18.57 0.89
C VAL A 41 14.18 -19.40 1.34
N TYR A 42 13.23 -19.76 0.45
CA TYR A 42 12.06 -20.57 0.85
C TYR A 42 12.43 -21.93 1.43
N LYS A 43 13.53 -22.56 0.99
CA LYS A 43 14.03 -23.83 1.55
C LYS A 43 14.60 -23.64 2.95
N MET A 44 15.29 -22.52 3.20
CA MET A 44 15.85 -22.20 4.51
C MET A 44 14.79 -21.92 5.59
N ILE A 45 13.57 -21.55 5.19
CA ILE A 45 12.47 -21.19 6.11
C ILE A 45 11.37 -22.27 6.18
N GLY A 46 11.68 -23.50 5.85
CA GLY A 46 10.79 -24.66 6.04
C GLY A 46 10.43 -25.41 4.76
N GLY A 47 10.81 -24.90 3.59
CA GLY A 47 10.48 -25.51 2.30
C GLY A 47 9.11 -25.09 1.76
N ALA A 48 8.82 -25.50 0.52
CA ALA A 48 7.59 -25.10 -0.14
C ALA A 48 6.38 -25.92 0.32
N THR A 49 5.27 -25.27 0.59
CA THR A 49 3.97 -25.89 0.89
C THR A 49 3.12 -26.07 -0.38
N ARG A 50 3.52 -25.45 -1.50
CA ARG A 50 2.82 -25.45 -2.79
C ARG A 50 3.80 -25.42 -3.95
N LYS A 51 3.35 -25.85 -5.13
CA LYS A 51 4.15 -25.87 -6.36
C LYS A 51 3.95 -24.63 -7.23
N ARG A 52 2.96 -23.82 -6.89
CA ARG A 52 2.55 -22.65 -7.64
C ARG A 52 2.15 -21.53 -6.67
N LEU A 53 2.51 -20.30 -7.00
CA LEU A 53 2.12 -19.09 -6.31
C LEU A 53 1.12 -18.32 -7.19
N ASP A 54 -0.11 -18.19 -6.72
CA ASP A 54 -1.16 -17.42 -7.37
C ASP A 54 -1.15 -15.96 -6.90
N PHE A 55 -1.53 -15.03 -7.80
CA PHE A 55 -1.54 -13.61 -7.52
C PHE A 55 -2.90 -12.96 -7.80
N TYR A 56 -3.27 -11.97 -6.98
CA TYR A 56 -4.18 -10.92 -7.38
C TYR A 56 -3.40 -9.70 -7.84
N CYS A 57 -4.05 -8.83 -8.63
CA CYS A 57 -3.38 -7.66 -9.21
C CYS A 57 -3.98 -6.37 -8.64
N THR A 58 -3.12 -5.49 -8.12
CA THR A 58 -3.48 -4.13 -7.73
C THR A 58 -3.22 -3.17 -8.87
N GLY A 59 -4.24 -2.44 -9.29
CA GLY A 59 -4.15 -1.48 -10.39
C GLY A 59 -5.51 -0.95 -10.84
N PRO A 60 -5.53 0.06 -11.72
CA PRO A 60 -6.75 0.77 -12.10
C PRO A 60 -7.68 -0.02 -13.05
N GLU A 61 -7.20 -1.14 -13.63
CA GLU A 61 -7.88 -1.88 -14.70
C GLU A 61 -8.16 -3.33 -14.31
N PRO A 62 -9.14 -3.59 -13.41
CA PRO A 62 -9.41 -4.94 -12.92
C PRO A 62 -9.89 -5.91 -14.01
N ALA A 63 -10.51 -5.43 -15.09
CA ALA A 63 -10.88 -6.26 -16.23
C ALA A 63 -9.65 -6.85 -16.94
N ILE A 64 -8.60 -6.05 -17.12
CA ILE A 64 -7.34 -6.50 -17.70
C ILE A 64 -6.63 -7.51 -16.77
N ALA A 65 -6.65 -7.27 -15.46
CA ALA A 65 -6.14 -8.24 -14.50
C ALA A 65 -6.84 -9.59 -14.62
N LYS A 66 -8.16 -9.59 -14.76
CA LYS A 66 -8.96 -10.81 -14.99
C LYS A 66 -8.57 -11.52 -16.29
N GLU A 67 -8.47 -10.79 -17.40
CA GLU A 67 -8.03 -11.33 -18.70
C GLU A 67 -6.61 -11.91 -18.66
N ALA A 68 -5.71 -11.27 -17.88
CA ALA A 68 -4.35 -11.74 -17.66
C ALA A 68 -4.26 -12.97 -16.73
N GLY A 69 -5.39 -13.46 -16.19
CA GLY A 69 -5.48 -14.70 -15.41
C GLY A 69 -5.21 -14.54 -13.91
N PHE A 70 -5.17 -13.32 -13.39
CA PHE A 70 -5.08 -13.08 -11.94
C PHE A 70 -6.34 -13.58 -11.22
N ILE A 71 -6.18 -14.05 -9.97
CA ILE A 71 -7.27 -14.60 -9.16
C ILE A 71 -8.19 -13.56 -8.54
N GLY A 72 -7.91 -12.28 -8.75
CA GLY A 72 -8.69 -11.15 -8.27
C GLY A 72 -7.99 -9.84 -8.62
N ALA A 73 -8.62 -8.72 -8.33
CA ALA A 73 -8.04 -7.40 -8.50
C ALA A 73 -8.33 -6.49 -7.31
N LYS A 74 -7.47 -5.50 -7.07
CA LYS A 74 -7.63 -4.46 -6.06
C LYS A 74 -7.56 -3.09 -6.74
N VAL A 75 -8.51 -2.20 -6.39
CA VAL A 75 -8.59 -0.83 -6.89
C VAL A 75 -8.49 0.15 -5.73
N ALA A 76 -7.83 1.29 -5.96
CA ALA A 76 -7.76 2.36 -4.98
C ALA A 76 -9.07 3.15 -4.94
N LEU A 77 -9.57 3.47 -3.75
CA LEU A 77 -10.77 4.27 -3.56
C LEU A 77 -10.47 5.76 -3.80
N PRO A 78 -11.17 6.45 -4.71
CA PRO A 78 -10.77 7.80 -5.11
C PRO A 78 -11.21 8.93 -4.18
N TYR A 79 -12.22 8.73 -3.33
CA TYR A 79 -12.80 9.82 -2.54
C TYR A 79 -12.85 9.47 -1.05
N GLY A 80 -12.55 10.47 -0.20
CA GLY A 80 -12.58 10.37 1.26
C GLY A 80 -13.77 11.08 1.92
N PRO A 81 -13.77 11.17 3.27
CA PRO A 81 -14.81 11.85 4.05
C PRO A 81 -14.96 13.34 3.73
N ASP A 82 -13.87 14.00 3.31
CA ASP A 82 -13.86 15.46 3.05
C ASP A 82 -14.73 15.84 1.85
N GLU A 83 -14.97 14.92 0.89
CA GLU A 83 -15.88 15.12 -0.22
C GLU A 83 -17.34 14.87 0.15
N GLY A 84 -17.62 14.55 1.40
CA GLY A 84 -18.94 14.39 1.96
C GLY A 84 -19.86 13.41 1.22
N PRO A 85 -21.20 13.62 1.25
CA PRO A 85 -22.16 12.71 0.60
C PRO A 85 -21.97 12.57 -0.92
N SER A 86 -21.39 13.59 -1.57
CA SER A 86 -21.09 13.55 -2.99
C SER A 86 -19.94 12.58 -3.30
N GLY A 87 -18.86 12.62 -2.51
CA GLY A 87 -17.74 11.68 -2.64
C GLY A 87 -18.18 10.25 -2.42
N LEU A 88 -19.04 10.03 -1.42
CA LEU A 88 -19.57 8.70 -1.12
C LEU A 88 -20.39 8.14 -2.28
N ARG A 89 -21.27 8.93 -2.92
CA ARG A 89 -22.01 8.48 -4.13
C ARG A 89 -21.06 8.14 -5.27
N ARG A 90 -20.06 8.99 -5.54
CA ARG A 90 -19.06 8.75 -6.60
C ARG A 90 -18.22 7.51 -6.33
N ASN A 91 -17.91 7.19 -5.08
CA ASN A 91 -17.24 5.93 -4.73
C ASN A 91 -18.12 4.72 -5.10
N ILE A 92 -19.41 4.76 -4.80
CA ILE A 92 -20.32 3.67 -5.16
C ILE A 92 -20.42 3.54 -6.69
N GLU A 93 -20.55 4.63 -7.42
CA GLU A 93 -20.56 4.62 -8.90
C GLU A 93 -19.24 4.07 -9.48
N TYR A 94 -18.11 4.45 -8.91
CA TYR A 94 -16.78 3.95 -9.27
C TYR A 94 -16.67 2.43 -9.05
N LEU A 95 -17.06 1.94 -7.88
CA LEU A 95 -17.03 0.52 -7.55
C LEU A 95 -17.99 -0.29 -8.42
N ARG A 96 -19.18 0.25 -8.73
CA ARG A 96 -20.15 -0.37 -9.65
C ARG A 96 -19.53 -0.54 -11.04
N LYS A 97 -18.93 0.51 -11.61
CA LYS A 97 -18.25 0.44 -12.91
C LYS A 97 -17.23 -0.71 -12.94
N HIS A 98 -16.42 -0.87 -11.91
CA HIS A 98 -15.44 -1.95 -11.86
C HIS A 98 -16.08 -3.32 -11.66
N ARG A 99 -17.12 -3.41 -10.81
CA ARG A 99 -17.87 -4.66 -10.64
C ARG A 99 -18.51 -5.12 -11.95
N ASP A 100 -19.14 -4.21 -12.68
CA ASP A 100 -19.75 -4.50 -13.98
C ASP A 100 -18.70 -4.98 -15.01
N SER A 101 -17.49 -4.41 -14.98
CA SER A 101 -16.42 -4.80 -15.90
C SER A 101 -15.85 -6.20 -15.67
N VAL A 102 -15.88 -6.68 -14.40
CA VAL A 102 -15.33 -8.01 -14.05
C VAL A 102 -16.40 -9.08 -13.81
N GLY A 103 -17.69 -8.69 -13.75
CA GLY A 103 -18.80 -9.60 -13.45
C GLY A 103 -18.93 -9.92 -11.95
N PRO A 104 -19.99 -10.63 -11.54
CA PRO A 104 -20.38 -10.77 -10.12
C PRO A 104 -19.42 -11.59 -9.26
N ASP A 105 -18.75 -12.58 -9.84
CA ASP A 105 -18.01 -13.61 -9.10
C ASP A 105 -16.50 -13.35 -9.01
N PHE A 106 -15.97 -12.42 -9.81
CA PHE A 106 -14.54 -12.13 -9.77
C PHE A 106 -14.17 -11.35 -8.48
N PRO A 107 -13.20 -11.80 -7.67
CA PRO A 107 -12.80 -11.11 -6.44
C PRO A 107 -12.31 -9.69 -6.71
N LEU A 108 -13.15 -8.70 -6.37
CA LEU A 108 -12.83 -7.27 -6.45
C LEU A 108 -12.58 -6.75 -5.03
N ARG A 109 -11.43 -6.14 -4.81
CA ARG A 109 -10.93 -5.64 -3.54
C ARG A 109 -10.79 -4.13 -3.59
N VAL A 110 -10.88 -3.48 -2.45
CA VAL A 110 -10.82 -2.02 -2.37
C VAL A 110 -9.75 -1.61 -1.37
N ASP A 111 -8.84 -0.75 -1.81
CA ASP A 111 -7.82 -0.12 -0.99
C ASP A 111 -8.26 1.31 -0.66
N CYS A 112 -8.44 1.59 0.61
CA CYS A 112 -8.86 2.91 1.09
C CYS A 112 -7.67 3.78 1.53
N TYR A 113 -6.46 3.21 1.54
CA TYR A 113 -5.21 3.91 1.83
C TYR A 113 -5.29 4.85 3.05
N MET A 114 -5.80 4.32 4.17
CA MET A 114 -5.91 5.02 5.47
C MET A 114 -6.75 6.32 5.45
N SER A 115 -7.52 6.57 4.38
CA SER A 115 -8.14 7.88 4.13
C SER A 115 -9.52 8.05 4.75
N LEU A 116 -10.10 6.99 5.32
CA LEU A 116 -11.46 7.03 5.82
C LEU A 116 -11.51 7.19 7.35
N ASN A 117 -12.71 7.33 7.87
CA ASN A 117 -13.02 7.24 9.29
C ASN A 117 -14.16 6.23 9.53
N VAL A 118 -14.36 5.86 10.79
CA VAL A 118 -15.34 4.81 11.16
C VAL A 118 -16.74 5.10 10.63
N PRO A 119 -17.36 6.29 10.83
CA PRO A 119 -18.73 6.55 10.34
C PRO A 119 -18.85 6.48 8.82
N TYR A 120 -17.87 7.04 8.10
CA TYR A 120 -17.87 7.03 6.63
C TYR A 120 -17.72 5.61 6.10
N THR A 121 -16.81 4.83 6.67
CA THR A 121 -16.59 3.43 6.26
C THR A 121 -17.84 2.59 6.47
N ILE A 122 -18.50 2.73 7.62
CA ILE A 122 -19.75 1.99 7.90
C ILE A 122 -20.82 2.32 6.85
N GLU A 123 -21.03 3.60 6.52
CA GLU A 123 -22.02 4.00 5.53
C GLU A 123 -21.63 3.55 4.10
N LEU A 124 -20.35 3.64 3.73
CA LEU A 124 -19.85 3.20 2.43
C LEU A 124 -20.06 1.69 2.22
N VAL A 125 -19.64 0.89 3.20
CA VAL A 125 -19.79 -0.58 3.17
C VAL A 125 -21.27 -0.96 3.10
N LYS A 126 -22.12 -0.37 3.93
CA LYS A 126 -23.56 -0.59 3.92
C LYS A 126 -24.19 -0.33 2.54
N ARG A 127 -23.80 0.76 1.87
CA ARG A 127 -24.30 1.07 0.52
C ARG A 127 -23.78 0.08 -0.51
N ALA A 128 -22.51 -0.27 -0.44
CA ALA A 128 -21.92 -1.26 -1.33
C ALA A 128 -22.63 -2.62 -1.23
N GLU A 129 -22.94 -3.07 -0.01
CA GLU A 129 -23.74 -4.29 0.23
C GLU A 129 -25.17 -4.18 -0.32
N ALA A 130 -25.86 -3.06 -0.06
CA ALA A 130 -27.23 -2.82 -0.54
C ALA A 130 -27.33 -2.81 -2.06
N GLU A 131 -26.27 -2.44 -2.75
CA GLU A 131 -26.18 -2.42 -4.20
C GLU A 131 -25.58 -3.70 -4.81
N GLY A 132 -25.28 -4.70 -3.98
CA GLY A 132 -24.75 -6.00 -4.42
C GLY A 132 -23.37 -5.93 -5.07
N LEU A 133 -22.53 -4.97 -4.64
CA LEU A 133 -21.20 -4.78 -5.25
C LEU A 133 -20.20 -5.91 -4.93
N ASN A 134 -20.51 -6.78 -3.98
CA ASN A 134 -19.75 -7.99 -3.64
C ASN A 134 -18.24 -7.76 -3.55
N ILE A 135 -17.83 -6.82 -2.68
CA ILE A 135 -16.42 -6.49 -2.42
C ILE A 135 -15.82 -7.62 -1.58
N ASP A 136 -14.72 -8.22 -2.04
CA ASP A 136 -14.06 -9.35 -1.38
C ASP A 136 -13.41 -8.92 -0.06
N TRP A 137 -12.74 -7.75 -0.02
CA TRP A 137 -12.31 -7.10 1.21
C TRP A 137 -12.14 -5.58 1.07
N TRP A 138 -12.16 -4.90 2.22
CA TRP A 138 -11.87 -3.48 2.38
C TRP A 138 -10.55 -3.34 3.12
N GLU A 139 -9.56 -2.74 2.46
CA GLU A 139 -8.18 -2.60 2.91
C GLU A 139 -7.93 -1.19 3.42
N GLU A 140 -7.18 -1.08 4.54
CA GLU A 140 -6.71 0.18 5.11
C GLU A 140 -7.76 1.30 5.22
N CYS A 141 -8.96 0.95 5.68
CA CYS A 141 -10.02 1.96 5.85
C CYS A 141 -9.61 3.08 6.81
N LEU A 142 -8.86 2.77 7.85
CA LEU A 142 -8.50 3.67 8.95
C LEU A 142 -6.99 3.85 9.05
N THR A 143 -6.56 4.88 9.78
CA THR A 143 -5.14 5.03 10.10
C THR A 143 -4.59 3.81 10.85
N PRO A 144 -3.30 3.45 10.68
CA PRO A 144 -2.74 2.22 11.26
C PRO A 144 -2.82 2.15 12.79
N ASP A 145 -2.87 3.28 13.46
CA ASP A 145 -2.92 3.36 14.93
C ASP A 145 -4.34 3.29 15.51
N ASP A 146 -5.40 3.27 14.67
CA ASP A 146 -6.80 3.18 15.13
C ASP A 146 -7.26 1.72 15.28
N TYR A 147 -6.65 0.99 16.21
CA TYR A 147 -7.00 -0.41 16.50
C TYR A 147 -8.45 -0.57 16.99
N ASP A 148 -8.94 0.40 17.77
CA ASP A 148 -10.32 0.39 18.30
C ASP A 148 -11.34 0.65 17.18
N GLY A 149 -11.01 1.52 16.24
CA GLY A 149 -11.82 1.77 15.05
C GLY A 149 -12.02 0.51 14.21
N HIS A 150 -10.99 -0.29 14.00
CA HIS A 150 -11.12 -1.60 13.31
C HIS A 150 -12.09 -2.53 14.03
N ALA A 151 -12.09 -2.55 15.37
CA ALA A 151 -13.07 -3.30 16.17
C ALA A 151 -14.50 -2.81 15.94
N LEU A 152 -14.70 -1.50 15.83
CA LEU A 152 -15.99 -0.90 15.53
C LEU A 152 -16.49 -1.26 14.12
N LEU A 153 -15.62 -1.24 13.12
CA LEU A 153 -15.94 -1.68 11.76
C LEU A 153 -16.39 -3.15 11.75
N LYS A 154 -15.62 -4.02 12.35
CA LYS A 154 -15.94 -5.45 12.41
C LYS A 154 -17.24 -5.74 13.16
N LYS A 155 -17.52 -4.97 14.22
CA LYS A 155 -18.80 -5.05 14.95
C LYS A 155 -19.98 -4.58 14.10
N ALA A 156 -19.81 -3.52 13.30
CA ALA A 156 -20.88 -2.98 12.44
C ALA A 156 -21.18 -3.91 11.25
N HIS A 157 -20.13 -4.55 10.68
CA HIS A 157 -20.20 -5.41 9.52
C HIS A 157 -19.48 -6.76 9.78
N PRO A 158 -20.07 -7.67 10.59
CA PRO A 158 -19.39 -8.89 11.04
C PRO A 158 -19.08 -9.89 9.92
N THR A 159 -19.78 -9.82 8.79
CA THR A 159 -19.62 -10.69 7.61
C THR A 159 -18.68 -10.13 6.55
N VAL A 160 -18.38 -8.84 6.62
CA VAL A 160 -17.47 -8.16 5.69
C VAL A 160 -16.03 -8.38 6.12
N LYS A 161 -15.17 -8.64 5.15
CA LYS A 161 -13.72 -8.76 5.40
C LYS A 161 -13.07 -7.39 5.43
N PHE A 162 -12.40 -7.10 6.53
CA PHE A 162 -11.51 -5.96 6.69
C PHE A 162 -10.07 -6.42 6.79
N THR A 163 -9.16 -5.69 6.20
CA THR A 163 -7.73 -5.98 6.18
C THR A 163 -6.89 -4.72 6.32
N THR A 164 -5.72 -4.84 6.92
CA THR A 164 -4.68 -3.80 7.03
C THR A 164 -3.35 -4.45 7.37
N GLY A 165 -2.29 -3.67 7.37
CA GLY A 165 -1.00 -4.12 7.90
C GLY A 165 0.22 -3.68 7.13
N GLU A 166 0.10 -3.12 5.93
CA GLU A 166 1.28 -2.64 5.19
C GLU A 166 1.98 -1.50 5.93
N HIS A 167 1.23 -0.64 6.61
CA HIS A 167 1.76 0.45 7.45
C HIS A 167 1.88 0.08 8.94
N GLU A 168 1.78 -1.23 9.28
CA GLU A 168 2.06 -1.68 10.64
C GLU A 168 3.48 -2.28 10.75
N TYR A 169 4.10 -2.13 11.91
CA TYR A 169 5.49 -2.46 12.13
C TYR A 169 5.68 -3.43 13.28
N SER A 170 6.54 -4.43 13.07
CA SER A 170 6.94 -5.44 14.03
C SER A 170 5.79 -6.27 14.62
N ARG A 171 6.13 -7.44 15.18
CA ARG A 171 5.15 -8.28 15.89
C ARG A 171 4.41 -7.57 17.03
N TYR A 172 4.95 -6.47 17.55
CA TYR A 172 4.33 -5.76 18.67
C TYR A 172 3.09 -4.96 18.25
N GLY A 173 3.09 -4.37 17.05
CA GLY A 173 1.90 -3.75 16.49
C GLY A 173 0.91 -4.79 15.97
N PHE A 174 1.39 -5.75 15.20
CA PHE A 174 0.54 -6.84 14.68
C PHE A 174 -0.15 -7.65 15.79
N ARG A 175 0.48 -7.79 16.96
CA ARG A 175 -0.14 -8.45 18.11
C ARG A 175 -1.51 -7.84 18.46
N LYS A 176 -1.63 -6.52 18.47
CA LYS A 176 -2.88 -5.83 18.78
C LYS A 176 -3.99 -6.13 17.77
N LEU A 177 -3.63 -6.16 16.47
CA LEU A 177 -4.55 -6.50 15.40
C LEU A 177 -5.04 -7.94 15.49
N VAL A 178 -4.10 -8.88 15.76
CA VAL A 178 -4.36 -10.31 15.80
C VAL A 178 -5.16 -10.69 17.06
N GLU A 179 -4.72 -10.28 18.26
CA GLU A 179 -5.40 -10.57 19.53
C GLU A 179 -6.83 -10.01 19.58
N GLY A 180 -7.04 -8.84 18.99
CA GLY A 180 -8.37 -8.21 18.91
C GLY A 180 -9.33 -8.91 17.96
N ARG A 181 -8.86 -9.78 17.05
CA ARG A 181 -9.66 -10.39 15.96
C ARG A 181 -10.47 -9.37 15.16
N ASN A 182 -9.91 -8.18 14.99
CA ASN A 182 -10.58 -7.05 14.34
C ASN A 182 -10.41 -7.06 12.81
N LEU A 183 -9.62 -8.01 12.33
CA LEU A 183 -9.31 -8.18 10.91
C LEU A 183 -9.50 -9.64 10.49
N ASP A 184 -9.83 -9.82 9.23
CA ASP A 184 -9.99 -11.14 8.62
C ASP A 184 -8.71 -11.62 7.93
N ILE A 185 -7.82 -10.69 7.54
CA ILE A 185 -6.54 -10.92 6.88
C ILE A 185 -5.58 -9.84 7.38
N ILE A 186 -4.32 -10.18 7.57
CA ILE A 186 -3.26 -9.18 7.80
C ILE A 186 -2.34 -9.10 6.59
N GLN A 187 -1.88 -7.87 6.27
CA GLN A 187 -1.13 -7.57 5.05
C GLN A 187 0.23 -6.91 5.35
N PRO A 188 1.13 -7.59 6.08
CA PRO A 188 2.45 -7.04 6.38
C PRO A 188 3.28 -6.81 5.11
N ASP A 189 4.04 -5.72 5.07
CA ASP A 189 5.06 -5.50 4.05
C ASP A 189 6.43 -5.94 4.58
N VAL A 190 7.07 -6.90 3.91
CA VAL A 190 8.35 -7.47 4.36
C VAL A 190 9.50 -6.46 4.32
N MET A 191 9.41 -5.44 3.49
CA MET A 191 10.41 -4.37 3.39
C MET A 191 10.21 -3.30 4.48
N TRP A 192 9.07 -3.29 5.17
CA TRP A 192 8.74 -2.25 6.15
C TRP A 192 8.65 -2.77 7.58
N LEU A 193 8.01 -3.95 7.81
CA LEU A 193 7.67 -4.42 9.16
C LEU A 193 8.87 -4.86 10.03
N GLY A 194 10.03 -5.08 9.45
CA GLY A 194 11.23 -5.60 10.15
C GLY A 194 11.93 -6.77 9.43
N GLY A 195 11.65 -6.95 8.13
CA GLY A 195 12.25 -7.98 7.29
C GLY A 195 11.61 -9.36 7.41
N LEU A 196 12.20 -10.34 6.73
CA LEU A 196 11.71 -11.71 6.71
C LEU A 196 11.72 -12.35 8.10
N THR A 197 12.74 -12.07 8.91
CA THR A 197 12.84 -12.57 10.29
C THR A 197 11.63 -12.17 11.13
N GLU A 198 11.16 -10.95 11.00
CA GLU A 198 9.99 -10.48 11.74
C GLU A 198 8.68 -10.93 11.10
N LEU A 199 8.62 -11.01 9.77
CA LEU A 199 7.46 -11.53 9.04
C LEU A 199 7.12 -12.96 9.44
N LEU A 200 8.11 -13.83 9.59
CA LEU A 200 7.92 -15.21 10.08
C LEU A 200 7.29 -15.24 11.47
N ARG A 201 7.68 -14.34 12.37
CA ARG A 201 7.10 -14.24 13.72
C ARG A 201 5.67 -13.74 13.70
N VAL A 202 5.38 -12.73 12.85
CA VAL A 202 4.03 -12.21 12.65
C VAL A 202 3.12 -13.28 12.06
N SER A 203 3.61 -14.03 11.07
CA SER A 203 2.85 -15.15 10.48
C SER A 203 2.55 -16.25 11.49
N ALA A 204 3.52 -16.64 12.32
CA ALA A 204 3.31 -17.64 13.38
C ALA A 204 2.28 -17.16 14.42
N LEU A 205 2.32 -15.88 14.78
CA LEU A 205 1.32 -15.27 15.66
C LEU A 205 -0.07 -15.31 15.02
N ALA A 206 -0.21 -14.90 13.77
CA ALA A 206 -1.48 -14.90 13.03
C ALA A 206 -2.05 -16.32 12.88
N ALA A 207 -1.18 -17.30 12.58
CA ALA A 207 -1.58 -18.70 12.47
C ALA A 207 -2.20 -19.26 13.76
N ALA A 208 -1.72 -18.84 14.94
CA ALA A 208 -2.29 -19.23 16.23
C ALA A 208 -3.72 -18.71 16.46
N TYR A 209 -4.17 -17.77 15.64
CA TYR A 209 -5.53 -17.19 15.65
C TYR A 209 -6.33 -17.53 14.40
N ASP A 210 -5.84 -18.41 13.53
CA ASP A 210 -6.44 -18.79 12.23
C ASP A 210 -6.60 -17.57 11.27
N ILE A 211 -5.75 -16.54 11.41
CA ILE A 211 -5.76 -15.37 10.55
C ILE A 211 -4.77 -15.56 9.39
N PRO A 212 -5.25 -15.50 8.13
CA PRO A 212 -4.37 -15.56 6.98
C PRO A 212 -3.49 -14.32 6.85
N VAL A 213 -2.31 -14.54 6.27
CA VAL A 213 -1.34 -13.48 5.94
C VAL A 213 -1.22 -13.37 4.43
N VAL A 214 -1.55 -12.22 3.89
CA VAL A 214 -1.38 -11.88 2.46
C VAL A 214 -0.45 -10.67 2.40
N PRO A 215 0.86 -10.84 2.20
CA PRO A 215 1.79 -9.73 2.24
C PRO A 215 1.46 -8.67 1.19
N HIS A 216 1.59 -7.39 1.59
CA HIS A 216 1.57 -6.26 0.67
C HIS A 216 2.79 -6.36 -0.26
N ALA A 217 2.60 -6.14 -1.55
CA ALA A 217 3.62 -5.96 -2.58
C ALA A 217 4.97 -6.69 -2.33
N SER A 218 6.07 -5.93 -2.25
CA SER A 218 7.45 -6.36 -1.94
C SER A 218 8.08 -7.41 -2.87
N GLY A 219 7.38 -7.79 -3.95
CA GLY A 219 7.93 -8.61 -5.01
C GLY A 219 8.55 -9.93 -4.53
N PRO A 220 9.66 -10.36 -5.11
CA PRO A 220 10.33 -11.62 -4.80
C PRO A 220 10.66 -11.83 -3.31
N TYR A 221 10.84 -10.78 -2.53
CA TYR A 221 11.10 -10.89 -1.10
C TYR A 221 9.91 -11.50 -0.33
N SER A 222 8.67 -11.25 -0.79
CA SER A 222 7.46 -11.88 -0.24
C SER A 222 7.21 -13.26 -0.83
N TYR A 223 7.58 -13.53 -2.09
CA TYR A 223 7.24 -14.78 -2.76
C TYR A 223 7.80 -16.01 -2.05
N HIS A 224 9.08 -15.96 -1.63
CA HIS A 224 9.71 -17.04 -0.87
C HIS A 224 9.00 -17.33 0.45
N PHE A 225 8.49 -16.29 1.12
CA PHE A 225 7.69 -16.44 2.32
C PHE A 225 6.34 -17.10 2.00
N VAL A 226 5.60 -16.60 1.01
CA VAL A 226 4.25 -17.10 0.70
C VAL A 226 4.25 -18.54 0.23
N VAL A 227 5.24 -18.98 -0.54
CA VAL A 227 5.33 -20.39 -0.96
C VAL A 227 5.68 -21.34 0.18
N SER A 228 6.26 -20.84 1.28
CA SER A 228 6.72 -21.67 2.40
C SER A 228 5.73 -21.73 3.58
N GLN A 229 4.91 -20.70 3.78
CA GLN A 229 4.03 -20.64 4.96
C GLN A 229 2.62 -21.17 4.64
N PRO A 230 2.03 -22.01 5.52
CA PRO A 230 0.72 -22.64 5.26
C PRO A 230 -0.46 -21.66 5.34
N ASN A 231 -0.34 -20.59 6.16
CA ASN A 231 -1.40 -19.59 6.34
C ASN A 231 -1.33 -18.40 5.36
N THR A 232 -0.68 -18.57 4.22
CA THR A 232 -0.55 -17.56 3.16
C THR A 232 -1.23 -18.06 1.89
N PRO A 233 -2.47 -17.67 1.57
CA PRO A 233 -3.23 -18.28 0.47
C PRO A 233 -2.73 -17.88 -0.92
N PHE A 234 -2.28 -16.64 -1.11
CA PHE A 234 -1.82 -16.05 -2.37
C PHE A 234 -1.01 -14.78 -2.10
N GLN A 235 -0.53 -14.14 -3.18
CA GLN A 235 0.30 -12.92 -3.11
C GLN A 235 -0.31 -11.77 -3.90
N GLU A 236 0.02 -10.54 -3.52
CA GLU A 236 -0.24 -9.33 -4.29
C GLU A 236 0.77 -9.15 -5.41
N TYR A 237 0.30 -8.63 -6.56
CA TYR A 237 1.15 -8.08 -7.61
C TYR A 237 0.68 -6.69 -8.02
N LEU A 238 1.62 -5.77 -8.27
CA LEU A 238 1.30 -4.40 -8.67
C LEU A 238 1.36 -4.26 -10.20
N ALA A 239 0.31 -3.71 -10.81
CA ALA A 239 0.34 -3.29 -12.21
C ALA A 239 1.10 -1.96 -12.34
N ASN A 240 2.44 -2.04 -12.43
CA ASN A 240 3.34 -0.88 -12.38
C ASN A 240 3.53 -0.17 -13.74
N SER A 241 2.84 -0.61 -14.81
CA SER A 241 2.90 0.13 -16.06
C SER A 241 2.20 1.50 -15.93
N PRO A 242 2.68 2.54 -16.63
CA PRO A 242 2.09 3.89 -16.54
C PRO A 242 0.59 3.94 -16.87
N ASP A 243 0.12 3.02 -17.72
CA ASP A 243 -1.29 2.88 -18.10
C ASP A 243 -2.06 1.84 -17.27
N GLY A 244 -1.40 1.17 -16.32
CA GLY A 244 -1.99 0.12 -15.48
C GLY A 244 -2.41 -1.15 -16.23
N LYS A 245 -1.92 -1.35 -17.46
CA LYS A 245 -2.37 -2.44 -18.36
C LYS A 245 -1.36 -3.55 -18.56
N SER A 246 -0.16 -3.38 -18.07
CA SER A 246 0.93 -4.35 -18.27
C SER A 246 1.54 -4.78 -16.95
N VAL A 247 1.95 -6.02 -16.90
CA VAL A 247 2.71 -6.59 -15.79
C VAL A 247 4.19 -6.31 -16.03
N LEU A 248 4.79 -5.49 -15.16
CA LEU A 248 6.20 -5.10 -15.21
C LEU A 248 6.88 -5.54 -13.91
N PRO A 249 8.22 -5.71 -13.90
CA PRO A 249 8.96 -5.99 -12.66
C PRO A 249 8.63 -4.98 -11.56
N VAL A 250 8.42 -5.45 -10.32
CA VAL A 250 8.09 -4.58 -9.17
C VAL A 250 9.19 -3.55 -8.93
N PHE A 251 10.45 -3.96 -9.12
CA PHE A 251 11.64 -3.09 -8.94
C PHE A 251 12.15 -2.49 -10.27
N GLY A 252 11.34 -2.50 -11.33
CA GLY A 252 11.71 -1.95 -12.62
C GLY A 252 12.92 -2.65 -13.23
N ASN A 253 13.99 -1.89 -13.52
CA ASN A 253 15.22 -2.42 -14.11
C ASN A 253 16.33 -2.69 -13.08
N LEU A 254 16.02 -2.69 -11.78
CA LEU A 254 17.02 -2.90 -10.72
C LEU A 254 17.65 -4.30 -10.77
N PHE A 255 16.84 -5.31 -11.14
CA PHE A 255 17.30 -6.70 -11.28
C PHE A 255 17.15 -7.18 -12.72
N VAL A 256 18.10 -8.04 -13.16
CA VAL A 256 18.07 -8.61 -14.53
C VAL A 256 17.12 -9.80 -14.65
N ASN A 257 16.68 -10.38 -13.55
CA ASN A 257 16.00 -11.68 -13.51
C ASN A 257 14.85 -11.71 -12.47
N GLU A 258 14.22 -10.59 -12.25
CA GLU A 258 13.04 -10.54 -11.37
C GLU A 258 11.92 -11.42 -11.91
N PRO A 259 11.40 -12.40 -11.14
CA PRO A 259 10.33 -13.26 -11.59
C PRO A 259 9.01 -12.49 -11.68
N ILE A 260 8.35 -12.59 -12.84
CA ILE A 260 7.10 -11.91 -13.16
C ILE A 260 6.00 -12.96 -13.34
N PRO A 261 4.81 -12.81 -12.73
CA PRO A 261 3.72 -13.75 -12.92
C PRO A 261 3.25 -13.80 -14.38
N VAL A 262 3.05 -15.01 -14.88
CA VAL A 262 2.48 -15.29 -16.20
C VAL A 262 1.13 -15.94 -16.00
N LYS A 263 0.10 -15.43 -16.64
CA LYS A 263 -1.28 -15.89 -16.42
C LYS A 263 -1.72 -15.86 -14.96
N GLY A 264 -1.27 -14.82 -14.22
CA GLY A 264 -1.61 -14.62 -12.82
C GLY A 264 -0.92 -15.52 -11.81
N TYR A 265 0.13 -16.27 -12.20
CA TYR A 265 0.87 -17.13 -11.27
C TYR A 265 2.36 -17.24 -11.60
N LEU A 266 3.13 -17.76 -10.65
CA LEU A 266 4.51 -18.22 -10.80
C LEU A 266 4.60 -19.71 -10.44
N ASP A 267 5.34 -20.48 -11.21
CA ASP A 267 5.75 -21.82 -10.80
C ASP A 267 6.88 -21.75 -9.77
N LEU A 268 6.91 -22.69 -8.83
CA LEU A 268 7.94 -22.75 -7.79
C LEU A 268 9.37 -22.78 -8.35
N THR A 269 9.55 -23.36 -9.55
CA THR A 269 10.84 -23.42 -10.25
C THR A 269 11.44 -22.06 -10.55
N GLU A 270 10.61 -21.02 -10.70
CA GLU A 270 11.10 -19.64 -10.91
C GLU A 270 11.81 -19.08 -9.67
N LEU A 271 11.50 -19.62 -8.48
CA LEU A 271 12.08 -19.24 -7.19
C LEU A 271 13.22 -20.17 -6.74
N ASP A 272 13.55 -21.23 -7.52
CA ASP A 272 14.55 -22.24 -7.14
C ASP A 272 15.97 -21.79 -7.50
N LYS A 273 16.35 -20.61 -7.01
CA LYS A 273 17.67 -20.01 -7.17
C LYS A 273 18.22 -19.59 -5.80
N PRO A 274 19.58 -19.57 -5.61
CA PRO A 274 20.18 -19.19 -4.34
C PRO A 274 19.75 -17.78 -3.84
N GLY A 275 19.55 -17.64 -2.55
CA GLY A 275 19.03 -16.41 -1.95
C GLY A 275 17.58 -16.15 -2.34
N PHE A 276 17.25 -14.91 -2.66
CA PHE A 276 15.97 -14.55 -3.28
C PHE A 276 15.97 -14.75 -4.80
N GLY A 277 17.05 -15.30 -5.37
CA GLY A 277 17.19 -15.53 -6.80
C GLY A 277 17.42 -14.26 -7.62
N LEU A 278 17.72 -13.13 -6.97
CA LEU A 278 17.86 -11.83 -7.60
C LEU A 278 19.32 -11.49 -7.92
N GLU A 279 19.55 -10.90 -9.09
CA GLU A 279 20.84 -10.39 -9.55
C GLU A 279 20.70 -8.92 -9.91
N LEU A 280 21.57 -8.08 -9.33
CA LEU A 280 21.60 -6.66 -9.66
C LEU A 280 21.89 -6.45 -11.13
N ASN A 281 21.14 -5.58 -11.77
CA ASN A 281 21.42 -5.14 -13.13
C ASN A 281 22.63 -4.19 -13.11
N PRO A 282 23.77 -4.55 -13.73
CA PRO A 282 24.96 -3.69 -13.75
C PRO A 282 24.72 -2.37 -14.50
N ALA A 283 23.69 -2.29 -15.34
CA ALA A 283 23.31 -1.08 -16.06
C ALA A 283 22.25 -0.24 -15.33
N ALA A 284 21.79 -0.67 -14.14
CA ALA A 284 20.86 0.14 -13.37
C ALA A 284 21.51 1.47 -12.95
N PRO A 285 20.79 2.61 -13.03
CA PRO A 285 21.35 3.93 -12.69
C PRO A 285 21.45 4.09 -11.16
N LEU A 286 22.42 3.40 -10.56
CA LEU A 286 22.68 3.50 -9.12
C LEU A 286 23.42 4.79 -8.81
N ILE A 287 22.89 5.56 -7.87
CA ILE A 287 23.54 6.77 -7.38
C ILE A 287 24.49 6.39 -6.25
N PRO A 288 25.81 6.69 -6.34
CA PRO A 288 26.74 6.41 -5.25
C PRO A 288 26.31 7.12 -3.96
N ALA A 289 26.37 6.42 -2.82
CA ALA A 289 25.99 6.98 -1.51
C ALA A 289 26.74 8.28 -1.18
N ALA A 290 28.00 8.40 -1.58
CA ALA A 290 28.81 9.60 -1.40
C ALA A 290 28.20 10.86 -2.08
N SER A 291 27.52 10.70 -3.21
CA SER A 291 26.87 11.82 -3.91
C SER A 291 25.59 12.30 -3.22
N ILE A 292 24.95 11.43 -2.43
CA ILE A 292 23.75 11.76 -1.62
C ILE A 292 24.19 12.49 -0.33
N LEU A 293 25.37 12.14 0.20
CA LEU A 293 25.89 12.69 1.43
C LEU A 293 26.61 14.03 1.26
N THR A 294 26.77 14.53 0.02
CA THR A 294 27.30 15.88 -0.21
C THR A 294 26.27 16.87 0.34
N PRO A 295 26.59 17.65 1.37
CA PRO A 295 25.65 18.65 1.88
C PRO A 295 25.24 19.57 0.74
N ALA A 296 23.95 19.79 0.56
CA ALA A 296 23.51 20.88 -0.30
C ALA A 296 24.25 22.14 0.13
N PRO A 297 24.74 22.97 -0.82
CA PRO A 297 25.41 24.21 -0.48
C PRO A 297 24.54 24.97 0.51
N ALA A 298 25.11 25.39 1.65
CA ALA A 298 24.41 26.06 2.72
C ALA A 298 23.58 27.21 2.08
N ARG A 299 22.25 27.11 2.11
CA ARG A 299 21.38 28.21 1.74
C ARG A 299 21.71 29.36 2.67
N SER A 300 22.18 30.46 2.11
CA SER A 300 22.35 31.71 2.85
C SER A 300 21.07 32.00 3.62
N LEU A 301 21.18 32.19 4.94
CA LEU A 301 20.10 32.69 5.78
C LEU A 301 19.82 34.20 5.57
N ARG A 302 20.42 34.82 4.53
CA ARG A 302 20.00 36.15 4.11
C ARG A 302 18.53 36.03 3.67
N ALA A 303 17.70 36.84 4.33
CA ALA A 303 16.34 37.06 3.87
C ALA A 303 16.37 37.40 2.36
N PRO A 304 15.45 36.85 1.53
CA PRO A 304 15.36 37.29 0.16
C PRO A 304 15.27 38.83 0.16
N GLU A 305 16.11 39.49 -0.64
CA GLU A 305 15.94 40.93 -0.89
C GLU A 305 14.48 41.13 -1.26
N ALA A 306 13.80 42.06 -0.53
CA ALA A 306 12.41 42.37 -0.80
C ALA A 306 12.32 42.81 -2.27
N GLU A 307 11.50 42.10 -3.05
CA GLU A 307 11.19 42.58 -4.38
C GLU A 307 10.67 44.01 -4.25
N PRO A 308 11.10 44.92 -5.14
CA PRO A 308 10.62 46.31 -5.11
C PRO A 308 9.10 46.29 -5.23
N VAL A 309 8.44 46.86 -4.24
CA VAL A 309 6.99 47.03 -4.21
C VAL A 309 6.66 47.84 -5.50
N PRO A 310 5.80 47.32 -6.39
CA PRO A 310 5.40 48.12 -7.58
C PRO A 310 4.76 49.43 -7.11
N GLU A 311 5.23 50.56 -7.68
CA GLU A 311 4.65 51.86 -7.41
C GLU A 311 3.13 51.81 -7.53
N SER A 312 2.45 52.25 -6.46
CA SER A 312 1.00 52.28 -6.40
C SER A 312 0.44 53.12 -7.57
N VAL A 313 -0.32 52.47 -8.44
CA VAL A 313 -1.13 53.13 -9.43
C VAL A 313 -2.07 54.11 -8.69
N PRO A 314 -2.07 55.43 -9.03
CA PRO A 314 -2.95 56.37 -8.38
C PRO A 314 -4.41 55.96 -8.59
N ALA A 315 -5.19 55.98 -7.51
CA ALA A 315 -6.63 55.69 -7.54
C ALA A 315 -7.35 56.60 -8.50
N PRO A 316 -8.32 56.08 -9.29
CA PRO A 316 -9.13 56.94 -10.16
C PRO A 316 -9.88 57.99 -9.34
N VAL A 317 -9.78 59.26 -9.78
CA VAL A 317 -10.47 60.38 -9.18
C VAL A 317 -11.97 60.13 -9.32
N SER A 318 -12.67 60.09 -8.19
CA SER A 318 -14.13 60.02 -8.16
C SER A 318 -14.71 61.28 -8.73
N GLU A 319 -15.41 61.19 -9.86
CA GLU A 319 -16.27 62.29 -10.37
C GLU A 319 -17.40 62.55 -9.34
N GLU A 320 -17.51 63.80 -8.91
CA GLU A 320 -18.64 64.25 -8.11
C GLU A 320 -19.95 64.18 -8.91
N PRO A 321 -21.06 63.71 -8.28
CA PRO A 321 -22.36 63.68 -8.96
C PRO A 321 -22.90 65.11 -9.18
N LYS A 322 -23.28 65.41 -10.43
CA LYS A 322 -23.98 66.60 -10.76
C LYS A 322 -25.34 66.66 -10.07
N PRO A 323 -25.79 67.90 -9.62
CA PRO A 323 -27.08 68.02 -8.95
C PRO A 323 -28.27 67.75 -9.88
N GLU A 324 -29.20 66.96 -9.49
CA GLU A 324 -30.48 66.72 -10.15
C GLU A 324 -31.32 68.02 -10.12
N GLU A 325 -31.74 68.48 -11.29
CA GLU A 325 -32.73 69.50 -11.46
C GLU A 325 -34.11 69.04 -10.96
N ALA A 326 -34.64 69.71 -10.01
CA ALA A 326 -36.00 69.53 -9.56
C ALA A 326 -37.01 69.86 -10.63
N SER A 327 -37.73 68.90 -11.18
CA SER A 327 -38.91 69.16 -12.01
C SER A 327 -40.15 69.07 -11.10
N ASN A 328 -40.74 70.24 -10.86
CA ASN A 328 -42.11 70.47 -10.45
C ASN A 328 -43.09 69.93 -11.49
N GLY A 329 -44.14 69.26 -11.01
CA GLY A 329 -45.31 68.97 -11.86
C GLY A 329 -46.33 68.10 -11.13
N HIS A 330 -47.20 68.71 -10.45
CA HIS A 330 -48.66 68.67 -10.44
C HIS A 330 -49.34 67.42 -10.99
N ILE A 331 -50.03 66.76 -10.19
CA ILE A 331 -51.40 66.48 -9.78
C ILE A 331 -51.46 65.19 -9.00
#